data_ddcf8830274de73d1ff2806bd1fa82f1
#
_entry.id   ddcf8830274de73d1ff2806bd1fa82f1
#
_cell.length_a   1.000
_cell.length_b   1.000
_cell.length_c   1.000
_cell.angle_alpha   90.00
_cell.angle_beta   90.00
_cell.angle_gamma   90.00
#
_symmetry.space_group_name_H-M   'P 1'
#
loop_
_entity.id
_entity.type
_entity.pdbx_description
1 polymer ?
#
loop_
_entity_poly.entity_id
_entity_poly.type
_entity_poly.pdbx_seq_one_letter_code
_entity_poly.pdbx_strand_id
1 'polypeptide(L)'
;MTKRMLFVSLLLALLMGIAEAQVGHSMSIIDPNVATEKELLALPHINKFQGESLMVKRPFMSITDLNAWLSKSLKKEQLAELYGKMFIHINLNTATDEEILLIPGVGKRMLHEFKEYRPYKVLAQFHKEIDKYVDDTELARLEQYVFVPINLNTASDEDILSIPGVGKRMLHEFKEYRPYKNIEQFRREIGKYVSKQEVARFERYVTVN
;
A
#
# COMPACT_ATOMS: atom_id res chain seq x y z
N MET A 1 -47.60 4.74 48.49
CA MET A 1 -47.61 4.67 47.03
C MET A 1 -46.38 5.37 46.49
N THR A 2 -45.29 4.61 46.24
CA THR A 2 -43.98 5.16 45.84
C THR A 2 -43.74 4.78 44.37
N LYS A 3 -43.81 5.75 43.48
CA LYS A 3 -43.54 5.57 42.03
C LYS A 3 -42.04 5.39 41.82
N ARG A 4 -41.63 4.21 41.39
CA ARG A 4 -40.26 3.95 40.86
C ARG A 4 -40.21 4.47 39.43
N MET A 5 -39.40 5.49 39.19
CA MET A 5 -38.99 5.92 37.87
C MET A 5 -37.88 4.97 37.36
N LEU A 6 -38.17 4.24 36.29
CA LEU A 6 -37.19 3.49 35.55
C LEU A 6 -36.44 4.46 34.63
N PHE A 7 -35.16 4.69 34.90
CA PHE A 7 -34.25 5.35 33.94
C PHE A 7 -33.77 4.29 32.96
N VAL A 8 -34.29 4.34 31.74
CA VAL A 8 -33.73 3.60 30.61
C VAL A 8 -32.58 4.40 30.05
N SER A 9 -31.35 4.03 30.43
CA SER A 9 -30.14 4.60 29.81
C SER A 9 -29.99 3.98 28.42
N LEU A 10 -30.28 4.75 27.38
CA LEU A 10 -29.99 4.39 25.99
C LEU A 10 -28.50 4.56 25.76
N LEU A 11 -27.76 3.45 25.81
CA LEU A 11 -26.33 3.39 25.47
C LEU A 11 -26.22 3.47 23.95
N LEU A 12 -26.00 4.70 23.43
CA LEU A 12 -25.68 4.91 22.03
C LEU A 12 -24.25 4.45 21.81
N ALA A 13 -24.06 3.18 21.37
CA ALA A 13 -22.77 2.70 20.93
C ALA A 13 -22.40 3.43 19.63
N LEU A 14 -21.56 4.44 19.75
CA LEU A 14 -20.90 5.08 18.62
C LEU A 14 -19.93 4.03 18.04
N LEU A 15 -20.36 3.30 17.02
CA LEU A 15 -19.46 2.54 16.15
C LEU A 15 -18.60 3.58 15.40
N MET A 16 -17.51 4.02 16.04
CA MET A 16 -16.41 4.61 15.31
C MET A 16 -15.86 3.47 14.42
N GLY A 17 -16.27 3.45 13.16
CA GLY A 17 -15.60 2.66 12.15
C GLY A 17 -14.14 3.14 12.15
N ILE A 18 -13.25 2.27 12.58
CA ILE A 18 -11.81 2.47 12.40
C ILE A 18 -11.64 2.50 10.89
N ALA A 19 -11.31 3.66 10.32
CA ALA A 19 -10.93 3.77 8.93
C ALA A 19 -9.61 3.02 8.80
N GLU A 20 -9.65 1.81 8.26
CA GLU A 20 -8.45 1.04 7.98
C GLU A 20 -7.78 1.63 6.75
N ALA A 21 -6.52 1.96 6.88
CA ALA A 21 -5.72 2.43 5.75
C ALA A 21 -5.80 1.45 4.58
N GLN A 22 -6.01 1.96 3.37
CA GLN A 22 -6.16 1.14 2.15
C GLN A 22 -4.82 0.62 1.61
N VAL A 23 -3.72 1.18 2.06
CA VAL A 23 -2.36 0.65 1.84
C VAL A 23 -1.94 -0.07 3.10
N GLY A 24 -1.52 -1.33 2.97
CA GLY A 24 -1.16 -2.18 4.10
C GLY A 24 -0.14 -1.52 5.02
N HIS A 25 -0.36 -1.63 6.31
CA HIS A 25 0.48 -1.02 7.35
C HIS A 25 1.90 -1.59 7.25
N SER A 26 2.83 -0.81 6.72
CA SER A 26 4.25 -1.18 6.71
C SER A 26 4.82 -0.97 8.11
N MET A 27 4.89 -2.06 8.89
CA MET A 27 5.58 -2.04 10.19
C MET A 27 7.09 -2.30 10.04
N SER A 28 7.53 -2.93 8.96
CA SER A 28 8.93 -3.33 8.80
C SER A 28 9.43 -3.37 7.35
N ILE A 29 8.55 -3.18 6.36
CA ILE A 29 8.90 -3.21 4.94
C ILE A 29 8.95 -1.78 4.41
N ILE A 30 10.08 -1.37 3.85
CA ILE A 30 10.26 -0.04 3.28
C ILE A 30 9.94 -0.02 1.78
N ASP A 31 9.34 1.06 1.30
CA ASP A 31 9.21 1.30 -0.14
C ASP A 31 10.50 1.98 -0.65
N PRO A 32 11.23 1.36 -1.60
CA PRO A 32 12.48 1.92 -2.12
C PRO A 32 12.30 3.29 -2.79
N ASN A 33 11.10 3.63 -3.24
CA ASN A 33 10.84 4.92 -3.88
C ASN A 33 10.90 6.11 -2.90
N VAL A 34 10.69 5.87 -1.61
CA VAL A 34 10.64 6.91 -0.58
C VAL A 34 11.69 6.74 0.51
N ALA A 35 12.37 5.60 0.55
CA ALA A 35 13.41 5.30 1.52
C ALA A 35 14.57 6.30 1.45
N THR A 36 15.14 6.64 2.60
CA THR A 36 16.38 7.41 2.69
C THR A 36 17.59 6.54 2.30
N GLU A 37 18.71 7.17 1.92
CA GLU A 37 19.95 6.45 1.66
C GLU A 37 20.37 5.58 2.85
N LYS A 38 20.26 6.09 4.07
CA LYS A 38 20.59 5.37 5.29
C LYS A 38 19.74 4.10 5.46
N GLU A 39 18.45 4.17 5.18
CA GLU A 39 17.55 3.01 5.22
C GLU A 39 17.90 1.99 4.16
N LEU A 40 18.19 2.44 2.93
CA LEU A 40 18.61 1.55 1.85
C LEU A 40 19.91 0.82 2.18
N LEU A 41 20.91 1.52 2.72
CA LEU A 41 22.20 0.95 3.08
C LEU A 41 22.15 0.02 4.31
N ALA A 42 21.08 0.08 5.10
CA ALA A 42 20.85 -0.84 6.21
C ALA A 42 20.21 -2.18 5.77
N LEU A 43 19.79 -2.30 4.51
CA LEU A 43 19.14 -3.50 3.98
C LEU A 43 20.15 -4.62 3.70
N PRO A 44 19.74 -5.89 3.86
CA PRO A 44 20.58 -7.02 3.47
C PRO A 44 20.89 -6.94 1.97
N HIS A 45 22.10 -7.34 1.60
CA HIS A 45 22.56 -7.43 0.21
C HIS A 45 22.61 -6.11 -0.58
N ILE A 46 22.34 -4.97 0.05
CA ILE A 46 22.47 -3.64 -0.58
C ILE A 46 23.81 -3.03 -0.16
N ASN A 47 24.72 -2.90 -1.12
CA ASN A 47 25.96 -2.16 -0.94
C ASN A 47 25.79 -0.68 -1.32
N LYS A 48 26.80 0.14 -1.08
CA LYS A 48 26.78 1.58 -1.37
C LYS A 48 26.41 1.88 -2.83
N PHE A 49 27.02 1.18 -3.78
CA PHE A 49 26.72 1.39 -5.20
C PHE A 49 25.27 1.07 -5.56
N GLN A 50 24.72 -0.01 -4.99
CA GLN A 50 23.32 -0.38 -5.21
C GLN A 50 22.37 0.64 -4.55
N GLY A 51 22.67 1.10 -3.34
CA GLY A 51 21.87 2.13 -2.64
C GLY A 51 21.81 3.45 -3.44
N GLU A 52 22.97 3.96 -3.87
CA GLU A 52 23.06 5.15 -4.71
C GLU A 52 22.31 4.96 -6.06
N SER A 53 22.46 3.80 -6.68
CA SER A 53 21.78 3.47 -7.95
C SER A 53 20.26 3.38 -7.78
N LEU A 54 19.75 2.84 -6.68
CA LEU A 54 18.32 2.86 -6.35
C LEU A 54 17.81 4.30 -6.26
N MET A 55 18.54 5.17 -5.55
CA MET A 55 18.18 6.60 -5.41
C MET A 55 18.05 7.32 -6.75
N VAL A 56 18.94 7.02 -7.70
CA VAL A 56 18.96 7.64 -9.03
C VAL A 56 17.86 7.07 -9.94
N LYS A 57 17.56 5.76 -9.82
CA LYS A 57 16.64 5.08 -10.74
C LYS A 57 15.17 5.26 -10.40
N ARG A 58 14.83 5.57 -9.15
CA ARG A 58 13.42 5.72 -8.75
C ARG A 58 12.71 6.89 -9.45
N PRO A 59 11.39 6.80 -9.63
CA PRO A 59 10.54 5.79 -9.06
C PRO A 59 10.50 4.50 -9.89
N PHE A 60 10.52 3.35 -9.20
CA PHE A 60 10.14 2.07 -9.78
C PHE A 60 8.62 1.96 -9.76
N MET A 61 8.04 1.57 -10.89
CA MET A 61 6.58 1.54 -11.03
C MET A 61 5.98 0.20 -10.60
N SER A 62 6.78 -0.87 -10.52
CA SER A 62 6.34 -2.19 -10.08
C SER A 62 7.45 -2.92 -9.33
N ILE A 63 7.07 -3.94 -8.57
CA ILE A 63 8.04 -4.85 -7.97
C ILE A 63 8.80 -5.66 -9.04
N THR A 64 8.16 -5.93 -10.18
CA THR A 64 8.81 -6.61 -11.31
C THR A 64 9.88 -5.74 -11.95
N ASP A 65 9.69 -4.42 -12.08
CA ASP A 65 10.72 -3.49 -12.55
C ASP A 65 11.93 -3.48 -11.60
N LEU A 66 11.68 -3.42 -10.30
CA LEU A 66 12.73 -3.50 -9.29
C LEU A 66 13.45 -4.84 -9.34
N ASN A 67 12.70 -5.95 -9.44
CA ASN A 67 13.24 -7.30 -9.54
C ASN A 67 14.11 -7.48 -10.78
N ALA A 68 13.67 -7.01 -11.94
CA ALA A 68 14.44 -7.06 -13.18
C ALA A 68 15.78 -6.31 -13.10
N TRP A 69 15.84 -5.27 -12.28
CA TRP A 69 17.08 -4.54 -12.05
C TRP A 69 17.99 -5.24 -11.02
N LEU A 70 17.45 -5.66 -9.87
CA LEU A 70 18.20 -6.29 -8.78
C LEU A 70 18.73 -7.68 -9.14
N SER A 71 17.98 -8.47 -9.90
CA SER A 71 18.35 -9.83 -10.34
C SER A 71 19.60 -9.89 -11.23
N LYS A 72 20.07 -8.75 -11.74
CA LYS A 72 21.36 -8.65 -12.45
C LYS A 72 22.57 -8.84 -11.52
N SER A 73 22.39 -8.60 -10.22
CA SER A 73 23.48 -8.64 -9.22
C SER A 73 23.18 -9.51 -8.01
N LEU A 74 21.91 -9.81 -7.73
CA LEU A 74 21.49 -10.61 -6.58
C LEU A 74 20.89 -11.94 -7.01
N LYS A 75 21.20 -13.00 -6.25
CA LYS A 75 20.60 -14.33 -6.45
C LYS A 75 19.17 -14.36 -5.90
N LYS A 76 18.41 -15.37 -6.30
CA LYS A 76 17.00 -15.54 -5.89
C LYS A 76 16.82 -15.56 -4.36
N GLU A 77 17.69 -16.23 -3.64
CA GLU A 77 17.64 -16.34 -2.18
C GLU A 77 17.89 -14.98 -1.51
N GLN A 78 18.85 -14.22 -2.05
CA GLN A 78 19.17 -12.86 -1.59
C GLN A 78 18.02 -11.89 -1.86
N LEU A 79 17.37 -12.02 -3.02
CA LEU A 79 16.18 -11.22 -3.35
C LEU A 79 15.01 -11.54 -2.42
N ALA A 80 14.77 -12.82 -2.09
CA ALA A 80 13.71 -13.21 -1.16
C ALA A 80 13.95 -12.64 0.24
N GLU A 81 15.19 -12.64 0.73
CA GLU A 81 15.55 -12.02 2.02
C GLU A 81 15.39 -10.49 1.97
N LEU A 82 15.84 -9.86 0.91
CA LEU A 82 15.71 -8.42 0.69
C LEU A 82 14.22 -7.99 0.64
N TYR A 83 13.39 -8.74 -0.07
CA TYR A 83 11.94 -8.45 -0.20
C TYR A 83 11.17 -8.65 1.11
N GLY A 84 11.73 -9.36 2.07
CA GLY A 84 11.23 -9.38 3.44
C GLY A 84 11.46 -8.06 4.22
N LYS A 85 12.21 -7.10 3.64
CA LYS A 85 12.55 -5.80 4.26
C LYS A 85 12.26 -4.60 3.36
N MET A 86 12.16 -4.80 2.05
CA MET A 86 11.95 -3.75 1.06
C MET A 86 11.03 -4.28 -0.06
N PHE A 87 9.97 -3.57 -0.37
CA PHE A 87 9.04 -4.01 -1.42
C PHE A 87 8.30 -2.81 -2.03
N ILE A 88 7.81 -2.96 -3.26
CA ILE A 88 6.88 -2.03 -3.88
C ILE A 88 5.49 -2.64 -3.80
N HIS A 89 4.59 -2.01 -3.05
CA HIS A 89 3.22 -2.51 -2.85
C HIS A 89 2.54 -2.84 -4.18
N ILE A 90 1.84 -3.97 -4.21
CA ILE A 90 1.09 -4.42 -5.38
C ILE A 90 -0.40 -4.16 -5.20
N ASN A 91 -1.06 -3.75 -6.29
CA ASN A 91 -2.51 -3.55 -6.33
C ASN A 91 -3.21 -4.91 -6.33
N LEU A 92 -3.96 -5.21 -5.29
CA LEU A 92 -4.69 -6.48 -5.15
C LEU A 92 -5.56 -6.82 -6.36
N ASN A 93 -6.12 -5.81 -7.04
CA ASN A 93 -7.04 -6.03 -8.15
C ASN A 93 -6.35 -6.30 -9.50
N THR A 94 -5.12 -5.81 -9.69
CA THR A 94 -4.44 -5.84 -10.98
C THR A 94 -3.09 -6.57 -10.95
N ALA A 95 -2.57 -6.90 -9.76
CA ALA A 95 -1.28 -7.58 -9.63
C ALA A 95 -1.22 -8.87 -10.45
N THR A 96 -0.14 -9.03 -11.18
CA THR A 96 0.16 -10.22 -11.97
C THR A 96 0.57 -11.38 -11.07
N ASP A 97 0.55 -12.60 -11.62
CA ASP A 97 1.03 -13.79 -10.93
C ASP A 97 2.50 -13.64 -10.51
N GLU A 98 3.32 -13.03 -11.37
CA GLU A 98 4.72 -12.76 -11.09
C GLU A 98 4.89 -11.81 -9.90
N GLU A 99 4.16 -10.71 -9.85
CA GLU A 99 4.21 -9.74 -8.73
C GLU A 99 3.82 -10.38 -7.41
N ILE A 100 2.75 -11.17 -7.39
CA ILE A 100 2.29 -11.87 -6.19
C ILE A 100 3.31 -12.89 -5.71
N LEU A 101 3.92 -13.66 -6.64
CA LEU A 101 4.93 -14.68 -6.32
C LEU A 101 6.29 -14.08 -5.88
N LEU A 102 6.51 -12.79 -6.06
CA LEU A 102 7.67 -12.09 -5.49
C LEU A 102 7.50 -11.77 -4.00
N ILE A 103 6.31 -11.86 -3.44
CA ILE A 103 6.10 -11.76 -1.98
C ILE A 103 6.75 -12.98 -1.32
N PRO A 104 7.72 -12.80 -0.40
CA PRO A 104 8.39 -13.92 0.25
C PRO A 104 7.41 -14.87 0.94
N GLY A 105 7.57 -16.17 0.71
CA GLY A 105 6.71 -17.20 1.29
C GLY A 105 5.38 -17.45 0.54
N VAL A 106 5.01 -16.59 -0.41
CA VAL A 106 3.79 -16.79 -1.20
C VAL A 106 4.04 -17.84 -2.30
N GLY A 107 3.27 -18.93 -2.26
CA GLY A 107 3.27 -19.98 -3.26
C GLY A 107 1.98 -20.00 -4.08
N LYS A 108 1.85 -20.99 -4.97
CA LYS A 108 0.71 -21.12 -5.90
C LYS A 108 -0.65 -21.16 -5.21
N ARG A 109 -0.75 -21.75 -4.01
CA ARG A 109 -1.98 -21.78 -3.24
C ARG A 109 -2.40 -20.36 -2.85
N MET A 110 -1.53 -19.60 -2.19
CA MET A 110 -1.84 -18.24 -1.76
C MET A 110 -2.04 -17.29 -2.96
N LEU A 111 -1.30 -17.48 -4.07
CA LEU A 111 -1.55 -16.78 -5.31
C LEU A 111 -3.00 -16.96 -5.79
N HIS A 112 -3.55 -18.19 -5.70
CA HIS A 112 -4.95 -18.48 -6.05
C HIS A 112 -5.89 -17.67 -5.17
N GLU A 113 -5.72 -17.73 -3.83
CA GLU A 113 -6.56 -17.03 -2.87
C GLU A 113 -6.56 -15.50 -3.08
N PHE A 114 -5.39 -14.91 -3.38
CA PHE A 114 -5.30 -13.47 -3.68
C PHE A 114 -6.13 -13.05 -4.90
N LYS A 115 -6.32 -13.95 -5.85
CA LYS A 115 -7.03 -13.65 -7.10
C LYS A 115 -8.51 -14.03 -7.07
N GLU A 116 -8.89 -15.02 -6.28
CA GLU A 116 -10.26 -15.55 -6.24
C GLU A 116 -11.27 -14.49 -5.77
N TYR A 117 -10.88 -13.65 -4.83
CA TYR A 117 -11.77 -12.67 -4.22
C TYR A 117 -11.80 -11.30 -4.93
N ARG A 118 -11.15 -11.18 -6.09
CA ARG A 118 -11.20 -9.94 -6.89
C ARG A 118 -12.60 -9.69 -7.45
N PRO A 119 -13.07 -8.42 -7.47
CA PRO A 119 -12.34 -7.21 -7.09
C PRO A 119 -12.46 -6.90 -5.59
N TYR A 120 -11.34 -6.57 -4.97
CA TYR A 120 -11.29 -6.01 -3.63
C TYR A 120 -11.71 -4.54 -3.65
N LYS A 121 -12.64 -4.18 -2.77
CA LYS A 121 -13.12 -2.79 -2.64
C LYS A 121 -12.39 -2.02 -1.55
N VAL A 122 -11.96 -2.71 -0.50
CA VAL A 122 -11.23 -2.19 0.65
C VAL A 122 -10.25 -3.25 1.16
N LEU A 123 -9.21 -2.83 1.86
CA LEU A 123 -8.20 -3.75 2.42
C LEU A 123 -8.81 -4.71 3.46
N ALA A 124 -9.79 -4.25 4.23
CA ALA A 124 -10.52 -5.10 5.18
C ALA A 124 -11.20 -6.33 4.54
N GLN A 125 -11.55 -6.26 3.25
CA GLN A 125 -12.03 -7.43 2.53
C GLN A 125 -10.91 -8.45 2.33
N PHE A 126 -9.70 -8.02 1.98
CA PHE A 126 -8.54 -8.91 1.89
C PHE A 126 -8.27 -9.58 3.23
N HIS A 127 -8.25 -8.80 4.32
CA HIS A 127 -8.11 -9.31 5.68
C HIS A 127 -9.11 -10.45 5.94
N LYS A 128 -10.40 -10.19 5.79
CA LYS A 128 -11.48 -11.15 6.02
C LYS A 128 -11.35 -12.44 5.20
N GLU A 129 -10.94 -12.33 3.94
CA GLU A 129 -10.89 -13.48 3.06
C GLU A 129 -9.62 -14.32 3.27
N ILE A 130 -8.47 -13.69 3.53
CA ILE A 130 -7.19 -14.37 3.71
C ILE A 130 -7.02 -14.96 5.11
N ASP A 131 -7.63 -14.37 6.13
CA ASP A 131 -7.70 -14.90 7.51
C ASP A 131 -8.17 -16.38 7.58
N LYS A 132 -8.94 -16.82 6.59
CA LYS A 132 -9.39 -18.23 6.48
C LYS A 132 -8.26 -19.23 6.21
N TYR A 133 -7.10 -18.77 5.77
CA TYR A 133 -6.01 -19.62 5.24
C TYR A 133 -4.71 -19.51 6.00
N VAL A 134 -4.55 -18.46 6.81
CA VAL A 134 -3.31 -18.15 7.55
C VAL A 134 -3.65 -17.66 8.97
N ASP A 135 -2.67 -17.65 9.86
CA ASP A 135 -2.81 -17.03 11.17
C ASP A 135 -2.67 -15.51 11.12
N ASP A 136 -3.03 -14.83 12.23
CA ASP A 136 -2.99 -13.36 12.35
C ASP A 136 -1.60 -12.78 12.05
N THR A 137 -0.52 -13.48 12.41
CA THR A 137 0.87 -13.04 12.18
C THR A 137 1.19 -13.04 10.70
N GLU A 138 0.84 -14.11 10.02
CA GLU A 138 1.06 -14.21 8.56
C GLU A 138 0.14 -13.27 7.78
N LEU A 139 -1.11 -13.10 8.21
CA LEU A 139 -2.04 -12.15 7.63
C LEU A 139 -1.49 -10.73 7.71
N ALA A 140 -1.10 -10.28 8.91
CA ALA A 140 -0.47 -8.96 9.11
C ALA A 140 0.82 -8.80 8.29
N ARG A 141 1.58 -9.88 8.10
CA ARG A 141 2.76 -9.87 7.22
C ARG A 141 2.37 -9.66 5.76
N LEU A 142 1.36 -10.39 5.26
CA LEU A 142 0.92 -10.32 3.87
C LEU A 142 0.31 -8.96 3.53
N GLU A 143 -0.43 -8.34 4.45
CA GLU A 143 -1.02 -7.02 4.27
C GLU A 143 0.02 -5.93 3.98
N GLN A 144 1.25 -6.07 4.49
CA GLN A 144 2.32 -5.10 4.24
C GLN A 144 2.78 -5.00 2.77
N TYR A 145 2.38 -5.94 1.91
CA TYR A 145 2.81 -6.01 0.51
C TYR A 145 1.79 -5.46 -0.47
N VAL A 146 0.56 -5.21 -0.01
CA VAL A 146 -0.58 -4.99 -0.88
C VAL A 146 -1.28 -3.66 -0.64
N PHE A 147 -2.07 -3.24 -1.60
CA PHE A 147 -3.01 -2.13 -1.44
C PHE A 147 -4.27 -2.33 -2.28
N VAL A 148 -5.32 -1.62 -1.91
CA VAL A 148 -6.52 -1.38 -2.72
C VAL A 148 -6.55 0.10 -3.07
N PRO A 149 -6.68 0.51 -4.35
CA PRO A 149 -6.72 1.92 -4.71
C PRO A 149 -7.86 2.67 -4.03
N ILE A 150 -7.55 3.83 -3.49
CA ILE A 150 -8.53 4.70 -2.82
C ILE A 150 -9.28 5.58 -3.81
N ASN A 151 -10.55 5.87 -3.55
CA ASN A 151 -11.29 6.86 -4.33
C ASN A 151 -10.90 8.27 -3.87
N LEU A 152 -10.31 9.06 -4.75
CA LEU A 152 -9.85 10.43 -4.46
C LEU A 152 -10.94 11.32 -3.86
N ASN A 153 -12.20 11.13 -4.27
CA ASN A 153 -13.29 12.00 -3.83
C ASN A 153 -13.82 11.69 -2.43
N THR A 154 -13.62 10.45 -1.96
CA THR A 154 -14.22 9.97 -0.69
C THR A 154 -13.19 9.50 0.33
N ALA A 155 -11.93 9.28 -0.07
CA ALA A 155 -10.88 8.80 0.80
C ALA A 155 -10.69 9.68 2.03
N SER A 156 -10.47 9.05 3.18
CA SER A 156 -10.13 9.72 4.43
C SER A 156 -8.71 10.32 4.38
N ASP A 157 -8.37 11.11 5.38
CA ASP A 157 -7.01 11.66 5.52
C ASP A 157 -6.00 10.52 5.77
N GLU A 158 -6.39 9.52 6.54
CA GLU A 158 -5.60 8.34 6.84
C GLU A 158 -5.33 7.52 5.57
N ASP A 159 -6.36 7.30 4.74
CA ASP A 159 -6.21 6.59 3.47
C ASP A 159 -5.18 7.29 2.56
N ILE A 160 -5.30 8.62 2.42
CA ILE A 160 -4.37 9.39 1.58
C ILE A 160 -2.95 9.37 2.16
N LEU A 161 -2.80 9.51 3.48
CA LEU A 161 -1.50 9.47 4.16
C LEU A 161 -0.87 8.07 4.16
N SER A 162 -1.64 7.02 3.93
CA SER A 162 -1.10 5.65 3.79
C SER A 162 -0.32 5.47 2.48
N ILE A 163 -0.52 6.31 1.47
CA ILE A 163 0.22 6.25 0.21
C ILE A 163 1.69 6.59 0.48
N PRO A 164 2.65 5.72 0.12
CA PRO A 164 4.07 5.97 0.35
C PRO A 164 4.54 7.33 -0.20
N GLY A 165 5.18 8.13 0.66
CA GLY A 165 5.69 9.46 0.31
C GLY A 165 4.66 10.59 0.33
N VAL A 166 3.38 10.30 0.60
CA VAL A 166 2.38 11.35 0.79
C VAL A 166 2.46 11.86 2.23
N GLY A 167 2.93 13.09 2.39
CA GLY A 167 2.91 13.81 3.67
C GLY A 167 1.78 14.83 3.75
N LYS A 168 1.69 15.57 4.86
CA LYS A 168 0.63 16.57 5.12
C LYS A 168 0.44 17.58 4.00
N ARG A 169 1.52 18.02 3.35
CA ARG A 169 1.46 18.96 2.22
C ARG A 169 0.70 18.32 1.04
N MET A 170 1.08 17.12 0.64
CA MET A 170 0.45 16.44 -0.49
C MET A 170 -0.98 15.99 -0.17
N LEU A 171 -1.28 15.63 1.08
CA LEU A 171 -2.64 15.41 1.56
C LEU A 171 -3.52 16.65 1.30
N HIS A 172 -3.03 17.85 1.63
CA HIS A 172 -3.75 19.10 1.36
C HIS A 172 -4.05 19.24 -0.13
N GLU A 173 -3.04 19.08 -1.00
CA GLU A 173 -3.21 19.20 -2.46
C GLU A 173 -4.19 18.16 -3.03
N PHE A 174 -4.16 16.92 -2.53
CA PHE A 174 -5.12 15.90 -2.95
C PHE A 174 -6.56 16.25 -2.59
N LYS A 175 -6.79 16.95 -1.49
CA LYS A 175 -8.13 17.36 -1.03
C LYS A 175 -8.62 18.65 -1.64
N GLU A 176 -7.72 19.60 -1.93
CA GLU A 176 -8.06 20.93 -2.43
C GLU A 176 -8.81 20.88 -3.77
N TYR A 177 -8.45 19.92 -4.63
CA TYR A 177 -9.05 19.79 -5.96
C TYR A 177 -10.29 18.90 -6.02
N ARG A 178 -10.82 18.45 -4.88
CA ARG A 178 -12.08 17.70 -4.83
C ARG A 178 -13.28 18.60 -5.19
N PRO A 179 -14.27 18.08 -5.94
CA PRO A 179 -14.32 16.73 -6.51
C PRO A 179 -13.52 16.61 -7.82
N TYR A 180 -12.74 15.56 -7.92
CA TYR A 180 -12.09 15.17 -9.19
C TYR A 180 -13.15 14.61 -10.14
N LYS A 181 -13.10 15.08 -11.39
CA LYS A 181 -14.00 14.60 -12.47
C LYS A 181 -13.47 13.38 -13.20
N ASN A 182 -12.13 13.26 -13.26
CA ASN A 182 -11.42 12.18 -13.94
C ASN A 182 -9.95 12.17 -13.48
N ILE A 183 -9.23 11.13 -13.89
CA ILE A 183 -7.81 10.96 -13.54
C ILE A 183 -6.90 11.98 -14.25
N GLU A 184 -7.31 12.52 -15.39
CA GLU A 184 -6.56 13.57 -16.11
C GLU A 184 -6.53 14.87 -15.29
N GLN A 185 -7.61 15.18 -14.57
CA GLN A 185 -7.60 16.31 -13.64
C GLN A 185 -6.59 16.08 -12.51
N PHE A 186 -6.55 14.89 -11.91
CA PHE A 186 -5.54 14.55 -10.92
C PHE A 186 -4.12 14.74 -11.45
N ARG A 187 -3.82 14.18 -12.63
CA ARG A 187 -2.50 14.32 -13.28
C ARG A 187 -2.11 15.78 -13.46
N ARG A 188 -3.04 16.61 -13.92
CA ARG A 188 -2.80 18.04 -14.16
C ARG A 188 -2.58 18.80 -12.87
N GLU A 189 -3.43 18.62 -11.86
CA GLU A 189 -3.37 19.39 -10.63
C GLU A 189 -2.18 18.99 -9.77
N ILE A 190 -1.96 17.70 -9.56
CA ILE A 190 -0.84 17.21 -8.76
C ILE A 190 0.50 17.38 -9.46
N GLY A 191 0.52 17.36 -10.79
CA GLY A 191 1.71 17.66 -11.60
C GLY A 191 2.26 19.09 -11.43
N LYS A 192 1.53 19.99 -10.77
CA LYS A 192 2.04 21.32 -10.39
C LYS A 192 3.06 21.26 -9.24
N TYR A 193 3.05 20.19 -8.45
CA TYR A 193 3.79 20.07 -7.19
C TYR A 193 4.90 19.03 -7.24
N VAL A 194 4.78 18.04 -8.12
CA VAL A 194 5.73 16.92 -8.24
C VAL A 194 6.03 16.60 -9.71
N SER A 195 7.06 15.79 -9.97
CA SER A 195 7.42 15.37 -11.32
C SER A 195 6.34 14.47 -11.95
N LYS A 196 6.35 14.36 -13.28
CA LYS A 196 5.45 13.45 -14.00
C LYS A 196 5.59 12.00 -13.56
N GLN A 197 6.80 11.56 -13.24
CA GLN A 197 7.06 10.22 -12.74
C GLN A 197 6.43 10.01 -11.36
N GLU A 198 6.50 11.00 -10.49
CA GLU A 198 5.90 10.94 -9.16
C GLU A 198 4.37 10.98 -9.23
N VAL A 199 3.78 11.77 -10.14
CA VAL A 199 2.33 11.72 -10.43
C VAL A 199 1.92 10.31 -10.85
N ALA A 200 2.66 9.69 -11.78
CA ALA A 200 2.36 8.32 -12.23
C ALA A 200 2.49 7.30 -11.09
N ARG A 201 3.45 7.49 -10.18
CA ARG A 201 3.59 6.65 -8.99
C ARG A 201 2.38 6.80 -8.04
N PHE A 202 1.93 8.02 -7.76
CA PHE A 202 0.74 8.25 -6.94
C PHE A 202 -0.54 7.73 -7.60
N GLU A 203 -0.66 7.86 -8.91
CA GLU A 203 -1.81 7.40 -9.68
C GLU A 203 -2.09 5.89 -9.50
N ARG A 204 -1.06 5.08 -9.22
CA ARG A 204 -1.23 3.65 -8.93
C ARG A 204 -2.17 3.39 -7.74
N TYR A 205 -2.18 4.30 -6.78
CA TYR A 205 -2.88 4.17 -5.50
C TYR A 205 -4.28 4.78 -5.47
N VAL A 206 -4.72 5.41 -6.57
CA VAL A 206 -5.95 6.19 -6.58
C VAL A 206 -6.90 5.81 -7.70
N THR A 207 -8.18 6.06 -7.50
CA THR A 207 -9.23 6.00 -8.52
C THR A 207 -10.07 7.28 -8.47
N VAL A 208 -10.78 7.55 -9.55
CA VAL A 208 -11.80 8.59 -9.63
C VAL A 208 -13.07 7.93 -10.15
N ASN A 209 -14.06 7.75 -9.27
CA ASN A 209 -15.37 7.18 -9.57
C ASN A 209 -16.45 8.21 -9.25
#